data_373e32c3a320803f4cc5b6974ea532ef
#
_entry.id   373e32c3a320803f4cc5b6974ea532ef
#
_cell.length_a   1.000
_cell.length_b   1.000
_cell.length_c   1.000
_cell.angle_alpha   90.00
_cell.angle_beta   90.00
_cell.angle_gamma   90.00
#
_symmetry.space_group_name_H-M   'P 1'
#
loop_
_entity.id
_entity.type
_entity.pdbx_description
1 polymer ?
#
loop_
_entity_poly.entity_id
_entity_poly.type
_entity_poly.pdbx_seq_one_letter_code
_entity_poly.pdbx_strand_id
1 'polypeptide(L)'
;MAALVWDQIGDRYYETGVDHGVLYTPDASGVYATGVAWNGLVSVTESPTGAEATAQYADNIKYLNLISAEEFGATLEAFTYPEEWAQFDGLGVPNPGVFVGQQPRKMFGLSYRTRVGNDVEGDAYGYKLHLVYGCIASPSEKAYNTINDSPEAITFSWEISTTPVPVTGFNPTSLIVVDSGIVDSADLTALETELYGGAAAEPNLPSPDEVIALFSGAVTTARVSGGSSSGGMLSTE
;
A
#
# COMPACT_ATOMS: atom_id res chain seq x y z
N MET A 1 4.82 -26.27 27.35
CA MET A 1 4.00 -25.28 26.59
C MET A 1 4.15 -23.97 27.33
N ALA A 2 4.57 -22.91 26.61
CA ALA A 2 4.64 -21.58 27.20
C ALA A 2 3.22 -21.02 27.33
N ALA A 3 2.92 -20.34 28.44
CA ALA A 3 1.67 -19.62 28.62
C ALA A 3 1.67 -18.38 27.72
N LEU A 4 0.50 -17.99 27.22
CA LEU A 4 0.33 -16.74 26.50
C LEU A 4 0.54 -15.57 27.47
N VAL A 5 1.23 -14.56 27.01
CA VAL A 5 1.48 -13.31 27.75
C VAL A 5 1.05 -12.15 26.86
N TRP A 6 0.40 -11.14 27.43
CA TRP A 6 -0.13 -9.98 26.74
C TRP A 6 0.54 -8.70 27.23
N ASP A 7 0.47 -7.65 26.42
CA ASP A 7 0.84 -6.26 26.76
C ASP A 7 2.25 -6.09 27.32
N GLN A 8 3.22 -6.88 26.82
CA GLN A 8 4.61 -6.69 27.22
C GLN A 8 5.18 -5.38 26.66
N ILE A 9 6.14 -4.83 27.35
CA ILE A 9 6.91 -3.67 26.90
C ILE A 9 7.67 -4.06 25.62
N GLY A 10 7.52 -3.28 24.55
CA GLY A 10 8.08 -3.55 23.24
C GLY A 10 7.13 -4.26 22.27
N ASP A 11 6.05 -4.88 22.76
CA ASP A 11 5.08 -5.63 21.96
C ASP A 11 3.78 -4.85 21.66
N ARG A 12 3.72 -3.56 22.05
CA ARG A 12 2.56 -2.70 21.83
C ARG A 12 2.73 -1.91 20.53
N TYR A 13 2.31 -2.52 19.42
CA TYR A 13 2.45 -1.93 18.09
C TYR A 13 1.25 -1.07 17.72
N TYR A 14 1.51 -0.03 16.95
CA TYR A 14 0.50 0.83 16.33
C TYR A 14 0.94 1.24 14.92
N GLU A 15 0.00 1.56 14.07
CA GLU A 15 0.26 2.12 12.74
C GLU A 15 -0.19 3.58 12.70
N THR A 16 0.59 4.42 12.03
CA THR A 16 0.32 5.85 11.92
C THR A 16 0.96 6.45 10.67
N GLY A 17 0.39 7.56 10.22
CA GLY A 17 0.96 8.36 9.13
C GLY A 17 0.93 7.65 7.78
N VAL A 18 0.96 8.46 6.72
CA VAL A 18 1.17 8.04 5.35
C VAL A 18 2.22 8.94 4.72
N ASP A 19 3.17 8.35 4.02
CA ASP A 19 4.21 9.09 3.31
C ASP A 19 4.71 8.29 2.08
N HIS A 20 5.70 8.83 1.36
CA HIS A 20 6.36 8.19 0.22
C HIS A 20 5.38 7.69 -0.85
N GLY A 21 4.33 8.47 -1.15
CA GLY A 21 3.45 8.16 -2.26
C GLY A 21 4.17 8.23 -3.60
N VAL A 22 3.95 7.24 -4.47
CA VAL A 22 4.45 7.24 -5.85
C VAL A 22 3.33 6.83 -6.79
N LEU A 23 3.15 7.61 -7.84
CA LEU A 23 2.25 7.34 -8.95
C LEU A 23 3.03 6.64 -10.05
N TYR A 24 2.56 5.47 -10.50
CA TYR A 24 3.20 4.74 -11.61
C TYR A 24 2.31 4.75 -12.83
N THR A 25 2.92 5.09 -13.96
CA THR A 25 2.25 5.09 -15.26
C THR A 25 2.57 3.82 -16.01
N PRO A 26 1.57 3.00 -16.38
CA PRO A 26 1.80 1.83 -17.20
C PRO A 26 2.13 2.22 -18.65
N ASP A 27 2.99 1.44 -19.27
CA ASP A 27 3.25 1.49 -20.71
C ASP A 27 2.15 0.78 -21.52
N ALA A 28 2.33 0.69 -22.83
CA ALA A 28 1.38 0.01 -23.73
C ALA A 28 1.26 -1.50 -23.50
N SER A 29 2.20 -2.12 -22.80
CA SER A 29 2.18 -3.55 -22.41
C SER A 29 1.61 -3.78 -21.01
N GLY A 30 1.28 -2.71 -20.29
CA GLY A 30 0.76 -2.76 -18.92
C GLY A 30 1.84 -2.82 -17.83
N VAL A 31 3.11 -2.63 -18.20
CA VAL A 31 4.22 -2.57 -17.26
C VAL A 31 4.34 -1.16 -16.69
N TYR A 32 4.48 -1.03 -15.39
CA TYR A 32 4.59 0.25 -14.69
C TYR A 32 6.04 0.75 -14.66
N ALA A 33 6.53 1.18 -15.83
CA ALA A 33 7.94 1.50 -16.06
C ALA A 33 8.37 2.91 -15.63
N THR A 34 7.44 3.76 -15.19
CA THR A 34 7.73 5.14 -14.80
C THR A 34 7.00 5.50 -13.53
N GLY A 35 7.74 5.92 -12.51
CA GLY A 35 7.22 6.40 -11.24
C GLY A 35 7.45 7.88 -11.04
N VAL A 36 6.48 8.58 -10.45
CA VAL A 36 6.56 9.99 -10.08
C VAL A 36 6.15 10.17 -8.62
N ALA A 37 6.97 10.87 -7.84
CA ALA A 37 6.69 11.11 -6.44
C ALA A 37 5.40 11.93 -6.24
N TRP A 38 4.50 11.44 -5.41
CA TRP A 38 3.28 12.15 -5.02
C TRP A 38 3.49 12.85 -3.69
N ASN A 39 3.69 14.16 -3.77
CA ASN A 39 3.85 14.99 -2.59
C ASN A 39 2.49 15.44 -2.04
N GLY A 40 2.43 15.70 -0.74
CA GLY A 40 1.25 16.28 -0.09
C GLY A 40 0.12 15.29 0.16
N LEU A 41 0.40 13.99 0.26
CA LEU A 41 -0.57 13.00 0.72
C LEU A 41 -1.07 13.35 2.13
N VAL A 42 -2.38 13.34 2.31
CA VAL A 42 -3.05 13.54 3.59
C VAL A 42 -3.50 12.23 4.17
N SER A 43 -4.21 11.42 3.38
CA SER A 43 -4.68 10.11 3.79
C SER A 43 -4.84 9.14 2.62
N VAL A 44 -4.72 7.86 2.91
CA VAL A 44 -5.17 6.76 2.07
C VAL A 44 -6.09 5.90 2.92
N THR A 45 -7.38 5.88 2.58
CA THR A 45 -8.38 5.09 3.29
C THR A 45 -8.73 3.88 2.44
N GLU A 46 -8.27 2.71 2.86
CA GLU A 46 -8.60 1.45 2.20
C GLU A 46 -10.06 1.08 2.50
N SER A 47 -10.81 0.76 1.47
CA SER A 47 -12.23 0.41 1.54
C SER A 47 -12.54 -0.78 0.64
N PRO A 48 -12.10 -2.00 1.02
CA PRO A 48 -12.37 -3.20 0.25
C PRO A 48 -13.88 -3.47 0.22
N THR A 49 -14.35 -4.02 -0.90
CA THR A 49 -15.74 -4.40 -1.13
C THR A 49 -15.82 -5.86 -1.58
N GLY A 50 -17.01 -6.44 -1.57
CA GLY A 50 -17.20 -7.86 -1.87
C GLY A 50 -16.93 -8.74 -0.64
N ALA A 51 -16.60 -10.01 -0.86
CA ALA A 51 -16.40 -11.04 0.15
C ALA A 51 -17.58 -11.22 1.15
N GLU A 52 -18.77 -10.69 0.84
CA GLU A 52 -19.96 -10.85 1.66
C GLU A 52 -20.54 -12.24 1.50
N ALA A 53 -20.84 -12.88 2.62
CA ALA A 53 -21.45 -14.20 2.64
C ALA A 53 -22.94 -14.16 2.37
N THR A 54 -23.34 -14.63 1.19
CA THR A 54 -24.75 -14.80 0.83
C THR A 54 -25.24 -16.19 1.21
N ALA A 55 -26.19 -16.25 2.17
CA ALA A 55 -26.78 -17.49 2.62
C ALA A 55 -27.67 -18.13 1.55
N GLN A 56 -27.46 -19.41 1.27
CA GLN A 56 -28.33 -20.23 0.43
C GLN A 56 -29.14 -21.17 1.30
N TYR A 57 -30.41 -21.31 1.01
CA TYR A 57 -31.35 -22.15 1.77
C TYR A 57 -31.86 -23.28 0.89
N ALA A 58 -31.90 -24.51 1.46
CA ALA A 58 -32.53 -25.70 0.90
C ALA A 58 -33.16 -26.50 2.04
N ASP A 59 -34.23 -27.25 1.77
CA ASP A 59 -34.94 -28.08 2.75
C ASP A 59 -35.32 -27.33 4.05
N ASN A 60 -35.64 -26.04 3.93
CA ASN A 60 -35.98 -25.12 5.04
C ASN A 60 -34.85 -24.87 6.05
N ILE A 61 -33.59 -25.18 5.70
CA ILE A 61 -32.41 -24.89 6.51
C ILE A 61 -31.40 -24.06 5.71
N LYS A 62 -30.51 -23.34 6.41
CA LYS A 62 -29.37 -22.69 5.78
C LYS A 62 -28.40 -23.79 5.28
N TYR A 63 -28.35 -23.97 3.97
CA TYR A 63 -27.59 -25.03 3.33
C TYR A 63 -26.11 -24.72 3.22
N LEU A 64 -25.76 -23.49 2.74
CA LEU A 64 -24.39 -23.01 2.63
C LEU A 64 -24.33 -21.48 2.54
N ASN A 65 -23.14 -20.90 2.67
CA ASN A 65 -22.83 -19.54 2.30
C ASN A 65 -21.99 -19.52 1.02
N LEU A 66 -22.36 -18.69 0.07
CA LEU A 66 -21.52 -18.31 -1.05
C LEU A 66 -20.82 -16.98 -0.73
N ILE A 67 -19.53 -16.91 -0.97
CA ILE A 67 -18.70 -15.71 -0.75
C ILE A 67 -18.20 -15.27 -2.11
N SER A 68 -18.42 -14.00 -2.48
CA SER A 68 -17.87 -13.39 -3.68
C SER A 68 -16.37 -13.09 -3.52
N ALA A 69 -15.68 -12.80 -4.62
CA ALA A 69 -14.33 -12.26 -4.54
C ALA A 69 -14.32 -10.89 -3.86
N GLU A 70 -13.27 -10.61 -3.12
CA GLU A 70 -12.99 -9.28 -2.60
C GLU A 70 -12.40 -8.39 -3.70
N GLU A 71 -12.83 -7.14 -3.75
CA GLU A 71 -12.28 -6.12 -4.61
C GLU A 71 -11.66 -5.02 -3.75
N PHE A 72 -10.42 -4.68 -4.02
CA PHE A 72 -9.75 -3.60 -3.32
C PHE A 72 -10.22 -2.25 -3.85
N GLY A 73 -10.57 -1.35 -2.95
CA GLY A 73 -10.89 0.04 -3.23
C GLY A 73 -10.19 0.94 -2.20
N ALA A 74 -9.97 2.19 -2.55
CA ALA A 74 -9.40 3.16 -1.62
C ALA A 74 -9.86 4.58 -1.95
N THR A 75 -9.85 5.45 -0.94
CA THR A 75 -9.96 6.89 -1.11
C THR A 75 -8.62 7.54 -0.80
N LEU A 76 -8.11 8.29 -1.78
CA LEU A 76 -6.86 9.03 -1.68
C LEU A 76 -7.16 10.50 -1.44
N GLU A 77 -6.55 11.09 -0.41
CA GLU A 77 -6.64 12.53 -0.13
C GLU A 77 -5.27 13.18 -0.17
N ALA A 78 -5.16 14.34 -0.83
CA ALA A 78 -3.91 15.07 -0.95
C ALA A 78 -4.14 16.58 -1.10
N PHE A 79 -3.15 17.39 -0.68
CA PHE A 79 -3.15 18.82 -0.92
C PHE A 79 -2.72 19.19 -2.33
N THR A 80 -1.98 18.32 -3.01
CA THR A 80 -1.48 18.53 -4.37
C THR A 80 -1.35 17.19 -5.10
N TYR A 81 -1.10 17.26 -6.39
CA TYR A 81 -0.89 16.09 -7.25
C TYR A 81 0.14 16.40 -8.34
N PRO A 82 0.89 15.40 -8.85
CA PRO A 82 1.83 15.58 -9.95
C PRO A 82 1.11 15.86 -11.27
N GLU A 83 1.78 16.50 -12.24
CA GLU A 83 1.19 16.81 -13.56
C GLU A 83 0.73 15.54 -14.31
N GLU A 84 1.44 14.44 -14.14
CA GLU A 84 1.14 13.12 -14.71
C GLU A 84 -0.22 12.59 -14.28
N TRP A 85 -0.72 13.05 -13.12
CA TRP A 85 -2.05 12.69 -12.62
C TRP A 85 -3.20 13.12 -13.55
N ALA A 86 -3.00 14.15 -14.35
CA ALA A 86 -4.04 14.71 -15.23
C ALA A 86 -4.71 13.63 -16.10
N GLN A 87 -3.93 12.73 -16.71
CA GLN A 87 -4.46 11.66 -17.57
C GLN A 87 -5.29 10.60 -16.81
N PHE A 88 -5.08 10.46 -15.50
CA PHE A 88 -5.81 9.53 -14.64
C PHE A 88 -7.07 10.18 -14.05
N ASP A 89 -7.08 11.51 -13.92
CA ASP A 89 -8.22 12.31 -13.48
C ASP A 89 -9.17 12.73 -14.63
N GLY A 90 -8.96 12.16 -15.83
CA GLY A 90 -9.81 12.45 -17.01
C GLY A 90 -9.54 13.81 -17.63
N LEU A 91 -8.30 14.27 -17.56
CA LEU A 91 -7.83 15.50 -18.20
C LEU A 91 -6.85 15.17 -19.34
N GLY A 92 -7.05 15.76 -20.51
CA GLY A 92 -6.08 15.76 -21.60
C GLY A 92 -5.18 16.97 -21.52
N VAL A 93 -3.90 16.81 -21.86
CA VAL A 93 -2.90 17.89 -21.85
C VAL A 93 -2.43 18.14 -23.29
N PRO A 94 -3.13 19.00 -24.08
CA PRO A 94 -2.73 19.31 -25.45
C PRO A 94 -1.44 20.16 -25.51
N ASN A 95 -1.22 20.99 -24.51
CA ASN A 95 -0.02 21.79 -24.34
C ASN A 95 0.32 21.90 -22.85
N PRO A 96 1.58 22.12 -22.46
CA PRO A 96 1.95 22.32 -21.06
C PRO A 96 1.10 23.41 -20.40
N GLY A 97 0.48 23.08 -19.27
CA GLY A 97 -0.38 24.00 -18.51
C GLY A 97 -1.80 24.20 -19.06
N VAL A 98 -2.21 23.49 -20.13
CA VAL A 98 -3.58 23.53 -20.67
C VAL A 98 -4.23 22.17 -20.49
N PHE A 99 -5.34 22.14 -19.75
CA PHE A 99 -6.06 20.90 -19.43
C PHE A 99 -7.47 20.91 -20.05
N VAL A 100 -7.79 19.82 -20.76
CA VAL A 100 -9.11 19.59 -21.37
C VAL A 100 -9.80 18.48 -20.60
N GLY A 101 -10.90 18.81 -19.94
CA GLY A 101 -11.67 17.87 -19.13
C GLY A 101 -12.46 16.82 -19.93
N GLN A 102 -13.07 15.87 -19.21
CA GLN A 102 -13.98 14.85 -19.75
C GLN A 102 -13.31 13.88 -20.75
N GLN A 103 -12.03 13.59 -20.55
CA GLN A 103 -11.30 12.62 -21.33
C GLN A 103 -11.37 11.23 -20.70
N PRO A 104 -11.14 10.15 -21.49
CA PRO A 104 -11.06 8.80 -20.95
C PRO A 104 -9.97 8.70 -19.87
N ARG A 105 -10.31 8.11 -18.74
CA ARG A 105 -9.37 7.84 -17.64
C ARG A 105 -8.51 6.64 -17.97
N LYS A 106 -7.24 6.71 -17.59
CA LYS A 106 -6.29 5.61 -17.74
C LYS A 106 -6.13 4.86 -16.43
N MET A 107 -5.61 3.64 -16.52
CA MET A 107 -5.19 2.85 -15.38
C MET A 107 -3.82 3.32 -14.90
N PHE A 108 -3.55 3.19 -13.59
CA PHE A 108 -2.27 3.53 -12.96
C PHE A 108 -1.92 2.53 -11.85
N GLY A 109 -0.68 2.60 -11.36
CA GLY A 109 -0.23 1.96 -10.15
C GLY A 109 0.04 3.00 -9.08
N LEU A 110 -0.05 2.59 -7.82
CA LEU A 110 0.21 3.45 -6.68
C LEU A 110 1.05 2.69 -5.65
N SER A 111 2.03 3.34 -5.06
CA SER A 111 2.61 2.87 -3.80
C SER A 111 2.58 3.97 -2.75
N TYR A 112 2.47 3.57 -1.50
CA TYR A 112 2.56 4.46 -0.35
C TYR A 112 3.11 3.68 0.85
N ARG A 113 3.54 4.41 1.85
CA ARG A 113 4.12 3.84 3.06
C ARG A 113 3.34 4.30 4.27
N THR A 114 3.03 3.36 5.18
CA THR A 114 2.53 3.64 6.53
C THR A 114 3.62 3.34 7.55
N ARG A 115 3.68 4.10 8.63
CA ARG A 115 4.66 3.89 9.70
C ARG A 115 4.13 2.93 10.73
N VAL A 116 5.01 2.08 11.23
CA VAL A 116 4.75 1.18 12.35
C VAL A 116 5.59 1.64 13.55
N GLY A 117 4.94 1.91 14.65
CA GLY A 117 5.59 2.28 15.90
C GLY A 117 5.34 1.28 17.02
N ASN A 118 6.13 1.36 18.07
CA ASN A 118 5.90 0.66 19.32
C ASN A 118 6.07 1.58 20.53
N ASP A 119 5.79 1.07 21.71
CA ASP A 119 5.87 1.82 22.96
C ASP A 119 7.30 2.11 23.46
N VAL A 120 8.34 1.56 22.80
CA VAL A 120 9.75 1.76 23.16
C VAL A 120 10.47 2.66 22.15
N GLU A 121 10.33 2.39 20.87
CA GLU A 121 11.05 3.06 19.79
C GLU A 121 10.22 4.17 19.12
N GLY A 122 8.94 4.27 19.48
CA GLY A 122 8.02 5.23 18.86
C GLY A 122 7.89 4.97 17.36
N ASP A 123 7.79 6.02 16.55
CA ASP A 123 7.59 5.98 15.09
C ASP A 123 8.81 5.47 14.30
N ALA A 124 9.94 5.23 14.98
CA ALA A 124 11.17 4.77 14.34
C ALA A 124 11.26 3.23 14.22
N TYR A 125 10.28 2.49 14.76
CA TYR A 125 10.31 1.04 14.78
C TYR A 125 10.34 0.40 13.38
N GLY A 126 9.48 0.88 12.45
CA GLY A 126 9.40 0.32 11.11
C GLY A 126 8.32 0.98 10.25
N TYR A 127 8.03 0.34 9.14
CA TYR A 127 7.00 0.80 8.20
C TYR A 127 6.45 -0.36 7.36
N LYS A 128 5.33 -0.14 6.71
CA LYS A 128 4.77 -1.03 5.70
C LYS A 128 4.73 -0.32 4.36
N LEU A 129 5.15 -1.01 3.31
CA LEU A 129 5.00 -0.59 1.93
C LEU A 129 3.72 -1.21 1.38
N HIS A 130 2.85 -0.39 0.82
CA HIS A 130 1.63 -0.80 0.16
C HIS A 130 1.79 -0.59 -1.34
N LEU A 131 1.65 -1.65 -2.12
CA LEU A 131 1.79 -1.66 -3.58
C LEU A 131 0.43 -1.97 -4.17
N VAL A 132 -0.14 -1.02 -4.92
CA VAL A 132 -1.51 -1.11 -5.45
C VAL A 132 -1.48 -1.10 -6.97
N TYR A 133 -2.10 -2.13 -7.56
CA TYR A 133 -2.09 -2.41 -8.99
C TYR A 133 -3.46 -2.18 -9.60
N GLY A 134 -3.48 -1.88 -10.90
CA GLY A 134 -4.72 -1.82 -11.67
C GLY A 134 -5.69 -0.74 -11.23
N CYS A 135 -5.19 0.37 -10.70
CA CYS A 135 -6.00 1.46 -10.17
C CYS A 135 -6.68 2.27 -11.27
N ILE A 136 -7.94 2.65 -11.05
CA ILE A 136 -8.69 3.61 -11.85
C ILE A 136 -9.35 4.59 -10.90
N ALA A 137 -9.11 5.90 -11.11
CA ALA A 137 -9.75 6.95 -10.32
C ALA A 137 -11.18 7.21 -10.81
N SER A 138 -12.13 7.28 -9.90
CA SER A 138 -13.49 7.72 -10.18
C SER A 138 -13.58 9.25 -10.28
N PRO A 139 -14.58 9.82 -10.99
CA PRO A 139 -14.87 11.25 -10.93
C PRO A 139 -15.14 11.69 -9.50
N SER A 140 -14.43 12.72 -9.03
CA SER A 140 -14.54 13.22 -7.66
C SER A 140 -14.97 14.68 -7.66
N GLU A 141 -15.64 15.10 -6.59
CA GLU A 141 -15.95 16.50 -6.35
C GLU A 141 -14.66 17.28 -5.99
N LYS A 142 -14.54 18.49 -6.54
CA LYS A 142 -13.47 19.43 -6.21
C LYS A 142 -14.10 20.74 -5.77
N ALA A 143 -13.97 21.08 -4.50
CA ALA A 143 -14.47 22.32 -3.93
C ALA A 143 -13.39 23.40 -3.92
N TYR A 144 -13.68 24.55 -4.51
CA TYR A 144 -12.80 25.73 -4.50
C TYR A 144 -13.45 26.81 -3.67
N ASN A 145 -12.92 27.05 -2.47
CA ASN A 145 -13.46 28.03 -1.53
C ASN A 145 -12.69 29.35 -1.60
N THR A 146 -13.36 30.45 -1.26
CA THR A 146 -12.70 31.75 -1.11
C THR A 146 -11.83 31.76 0.15
N ILE A 147 -10.73 32.51 0.12
CA ILE A 147 -9.89 32.73 1.30
C ILE A 147 -10.65 33.65 2.26
N ASN A 148 -10.65 33.27 3.54
CA ASN A 148 -11.19 34.03 4.65
C ASN A 148 -10.09 34.36 5.68
N ASP A 149 -10.46 34.83 6.85
CA ASP A 149 -9.55 35.16 7.97
C ASP A 149 -8.90 33.92 8.63
N SER A 150 -9.41 32.71 8.31
CA SER A 150 -8.84 31.42 8.73
C SER A 150 -8.55 30.58 7.47
N PRO A 151 -7.47 30.84 6.74
CA PRO A 151 -7.19 30.14 5.49
C PRO A 151 -6.85 28.68 5.73
N GLU A 152 -7.56 27.81 5.00
CA GLU A 152 -7.33 26.37 4.99
C GLU A 152 -6.86 25.91 3.61
N ALA A 153 -5.95 24.94 3.56
CA ALA A 153 -5.54 24.35 2.29
C ALA A 153 -6.69 23.52 1.70
N ILE A 154 -6.88 23.59 0.38
CA ILE A 154 -7.82 22.74 -0.32
C ILE A 154 -7.29 21.30 -0.29
N THR A 155 -8.11 20.36 0.16
CA THR A 155 -7.83 18.93 0.07
C THR A 155 -8.59 18.35 -1.11
N PHE A 156 -7.85 17.71 -2.02
CA PHE A 156 -8.43 16.93 -3.11
C PHE A 156 -8.65 15.50 -2.64
N SER A 157 -9.76 14.91 -3.09
CA SER A 157 -10.11 13.52 -2.77
C SER A 157 -10.46 12.77 -4.05
N TRP A 158 -9.96 11.54 -4.17
CA TRP A 158 -10.27 10.64 -5.30
C TRP A 158 -10.60 9.26 -4.77
N GLU A 159 -11.73 8.73 -5.23
CA GLU A 159 -12.07 7.33 -5.03
C GLU A 159 -11.36 6.48 -6.10
N ILE A 160 -10.72 5.41 -5.67
CA ILE A 160 -9.95 4.50 -6.50
C ILE A 160 -10.62 3.13 -6.44
N SER A 161 -10.93 2.59 -7.61
CA SER A 161 -11.28 1.18 -7.80
C SER A 161 -10.13 0.46 -8.47
N THR A 162 -10.06 -0.86 -8.32
CA THR A 162 -8.95 -1.63 -8.87
C THR A 162 -9.42 -2.80 -9.71
N THR A 163 -8.54 -3.24 -10.62
CA THR A 163 -8.68 -4.50 -11.34
C THR A 163 -7.55 -5.42 -10.92
N PRO A 164 -7.84 -6.57 -10.26
CA PRO A 164 -6.82 -7.48 -9.80
C PRO A 164 -5.94 -8.00 -10.94
N VAL A 165 -4.63 -8.12 -10.66
CA VAL A 165 -3.64 -8.68 -11.57
C VAL A 165 -3.30 -10.13 -11.18
N PRO A 166 -2.96 -11.01 -12.15
CA PRO A 166 -2.59 -12.39 -11.88
C PRO A 166 -1.35 -12.49 -10.97
N VAL A 167 -1.35 -13.51 -10.10
CA VAL A 167 -0.22 -13.86 -9.23
C VAL A 167 -0.02 -15.35 -9.25
N THR A 168 1.20 -15.80 -9.51
CA THR A 168 1.51 -17.22 -9.61
C THR A 168 1.34 -17.92 -8.25
N GLY A 169 0.46 -18.93 -8.21
CA GLY A 169 0.20 -19.71 -6.99
C GLY A 169 -0.78 -19.07 -5.99
N PHE A 170 -1.30 -17.88 -6.29
CA PHE A 170 -2.28 -17.16 -5.47
C PHE A 170 -3.48 -16.72 -6.33
N ASN A 171 -4.52 -16.25 -5.67
CA ASN A 171 -5.60 -15.55 -6.37
C ASN A 171 -5.09 -14.22 -6.94
N PRO A 172 -5.68 -13.71 -8.04
CA PRO A 172 -5.37 -12.37 -8.52
C PRO A 172 -5.53 -11.34 -7.40
N THR A 173 -4.60 -10.39 -7.32
CA THR A 173 -4.60 -9.35 -6.28
C THR A 173 -4.40 -7.96 -6.85
N SER A 174 -4.91 -6.96 -6.16
CA SER A 174 -4.62 -5.56 -6.43
C SER A 174 -3.74 -4.92 -5.37
N LEU A 175 -3.46 -5.62 -4.27
CA LEU A 175 -2.67 -5.09 -3.16
C LEU A 175 -1.61 -6.09 -2.71
N ILE A 176 -0.38 -5.61 -2.56
CA ILE A 176 0.69 -6.30 -1.82
C ILE A 176 1.15 -5.38 -0.70
N VAL A 177 1.32 -5.92 0.50
CA VAL A 177 1.87 -5.21 1.65
C VAL A 177 3.15 -5.88 2.10
N VAL A 178 4.22 -5.10 2.24
CA VAL A 178 5.53 -5.56 2.69
C VAL A 178 5.86 -4.88 4.02
N ASP A 179 6.04 -5.67 5.08
CA ASP A 179 6.36 -5.20 6.44
C ASP A 179 7.89 -5.19 6.64
N SER A 180 8.48 -4.01 6.79
CA SER A 180 9.91 -3.81 6.96
C SER A 180 10.49 -4.48 8.21
N GLY A 181 9.67 -4.72 9.24
CA GLY A 181 10.08 -5.37 10.47
C GLY A 181 10.17 -6.90 10.36
N ILE A 182 9.74 -7.49 9.25
CA ILE A 182 9.67 -8.95 9.07
C ILE A 182 10.61 -9.42 7.95
N VAL A 183 10.70 -8.67 6.84
CA VAL A 183 11.47 -9.04 5.65
C VAL A 183 12.96 -8.79 5.84
N ASP A 184 13.79 -9.43 5.00
CA ASP A 184 15.23 -9.15 4.98
C ASP A 184 15.51 -7.72 4.50
N SER A 185 16.46 -7.05 5.15
CA SER A 185 16.77 -5.64 4.87
C SER A 185 17.43 -5.41 3.52
N ALA A 186 18.16 -6.40 2.99
CA ALA A 186 18.78 -6.29 1.68
C ALA A 186 17.73 -6.43 0.56
N ASP A 187 16.78 -7.36 0.71
CA ASP A 187 15.68 -7.55 -0.22
C ASP A 187 14.73 -6.34 -0.19
N LEU A 188 14.49 -5.79 1.01
CA LEU A 188 13.72 -4.55 1.16
C LEU A 188 14.37 -3.37 0.45
N THR A 189 15.70 -3.20 0.60
CA THR A 189 16.47 -2.16 -0.09
C THR A 189 16.42 -2.34 -1.61
N ALA A 190 16.46 -3.58 -2.09
CA ALA A 190 16.30 -3.87 -3.52
C ALA A 190 14.91 -3.45 -4.03
N LEU A 191 13.84 -3.80 -3.31
CA LEU A 191 12.47 -3.36 -3.64
C LEU A 191 12.36 -1.83 -3.63
N GLU A 192 12.88 -1.15 -2.61
CA GLU A 192 12.84 0.32 -2.54
C GLU A 192 13.63 0.99 -3.67
N THR A 193 14.72 0.36 -4.13
CA THR A 193 15.47 0.84 -5.28
C THR A 193 14.65 0.75 -6.57
N GLU A 194 13.85 -0.29 -6.72
CA GLU A 194 12.91 -0.41 -7.85
C GLU A 194 11.78 0.62 -7.73
N LEU A 195 11.16 0.74 -6.55
CA LEU A 195 10.03 1.64 -6.35
C LEU A 195 10.39 3.13 -6.49
N TYR A 196 11.53 3.53 -5.94
CA TYR A 196 11.90 4.95 -5.82
C TYR A 196 13.00 5.37 -6.79
N GLY A 197 13.57 4.41 -7.52
CA GLY A 197 14.71 4.65 -8.39
C GLY A 197 16.03 4.76 -7.64
N GLY A 198 17.11 4.82 -8.41
CA GLY A 198 18.47 4.93 -7.90
C GLY A 198 19.42 5.53 -8.93
N ALA A 199 20.73 5.47 -8.66
CA ALA A 199 21.74 6.05 -9.55
C ALA A 199 21.75 5.46 -10.98
N ALA A 200 21.19 4.25 -11.15
CA ALA A 200 21.17 3.52 -12.42
C ALA A 200 19.81 2.89 -12.74
N ALA A 201 18.76 3.18 -11.97
CA ALA A 201 17.44 2.60 -12.13
C ALA A 201 16.36 3.71 -12.09
N GLU A 202 15.48 3.69 -13.06
CA GLU A 202 14.26 4.53 -13.05
C GLU A 202 13.24 3.94 -12.07
N PRO A 203 12.43 4.78 -11.37
CA PRO A 203 11.38 4.29 -10.48
C PRO A 203 10.35 3.48 -11.28
N ASN A 204 10.07 2.28 -10.82
CA ASN A 204 9.08 1.39 -11.42
C ASN A 204 8.30 0.64 -10.34
N LEU A 205 7.10 0.14 -10.68
CA LEU A 205 6.35 -0.75 -9.80
C LEU A 205 6.49 -2.18 -10.34
N PRO A 206 7.29 -3.03 -9.67
CA PRO A 206 7.47 -4.41 -10.09
C PRO A 206 6.15 -5.19 -10.04
N SER A 207 6.00 -6.18 -10.89
CA SER A 207 4.82 -7.07 -10.86
C SER A 207 4.73 -7.84 -9.55
N PRO A 208 3.56 -8.34 -9.16
CA PRO A 208 3.42 -9.16 -7.95
C PRO A 208 4.37 -10.35 -7.88
N ASP A 209 4.59 -11.03 -9.01
CA ASP A 209 5.50 -12.18 -9.06
C ASP A 209 6.97 -11.77 -8.85
N GLU A 210 7.39 -10.61 -9.37
CA GLU A 210 8.73 -10.06 -9.14
C GLU A 210 8.91 -9.66 -7.67
N VAL A 211 7.92 -9.02 -7.06
CA VAL A 211 7.96 -8.71 -5.61
C VAL A 211 8.10 -9.97 -4.79
N ILE A 212 7.29 -11.01 -5.05
CA ILE A 212 7.37 -12.28 -4.33
C ILE A 212 8.74 -12.95 -4.56
N ALA A 213 9.30 -12.87 -5.77
CA ALA A 213 10.60 -13.45 -6.10
C ALA A 213 11.74 -12.77 -5.34
N LEU A 214 11.70 -11.46 -5.11
CA LEU A 214 12.69 -10.72 -4.31
C LEU A 214 12.80 -11.29 -2.89
N PHE A 215 11.68 -11.64 -2.26
CA PHE A 215 11.65 -12.15 -0.88
C PHE A 215 11.67 -13.69 -0.78
N SER A 216 11.83 -14.42 -1.88
CA SER A 216 11.82 -15.89 -1.89
C SER A 216 13.06 -16.54 -1.29
N GLY A 217 14.11 -15.77 -1.00
CA GLY A 217 15.42 -16.24 -0.53
C GLY A 217 15.66 -16.24 0.99
N ALA A 218 14.85 -15.55 1.81
CA ALA A 218 15.12 -15.39 3.23
C ALA A 218 13.86 -15.25 4.08
N VAL A 219 13.26 -16.36 4.48
CA VAL A 219 12.39 -16.33 5.67
C VAL A 219 13.31 -16.32 6.90
N THR A 220 13.80 -15.17 7.30
CA THR A 220 14.40 -14.99 8.60
C THR A 220 13.28 -14.96 9.64
N THR A 221 13.11 -16.04 10.37
CA THR A 221 12.21 -16.13 11.54
C THR A 221 12.77 -15.24 12.67
N ALA A 222 12.61 -13.94 12.54
CA ALA A 222 13.03 -12.96 13.54
C ALA A 222 11.86 -12.34 14.28
N ARG A 223 11.04 -13.19 14.91
CA ARG A 223 10.20 -12.81 16.06
C ARG A 223 10.09 -13.98 17.01
N VAL A 224 11.21 -14.38 17.59
CA VAL A 224 11.19 -15.14 18.86
C VAL A 224 11.74 -14.18 19.90
N SER A 225 10.88 -13.72 20.79
CA SER A 225 11.24 -12.97 21.98
C SER A 225 12.39 -13.69 22.71
N GLY A 226 13.56 -13.03 22.74
CA GLY A 226 14.74 -13.56 23.39
C GLY A 226 14.57 -13.67 24.90
N GLY A 227 14.16 -14.82 25.39
CA GLY A 227 14.38 -15.22 26.75
C GLY A 227 15.85 -15.60 26.93
N SER A 228 16.71 -14.65 27.28
CA SER A 228 18.10 -14.93 27.68
C SER A 228 18.10 -15.63 29.03
N SER A 229 18.20 -16.94 29.03
CA SER A 229 18.57 -17.69 30.23
C SER A 229 20.10 -17.71 30.32
N SER A 230 20.68 -16.80 31.09
CA SER A 230 22.06 -16.93 31.56
C SER A 230 22.14 -18.04 32.58
N GLY A 231 22.42 -19.27 32.13
CA GLY A 231 22.84 -20.37 32.99
C GLY A 231 24.29 -20.15 33.43
N GLY A 232 24.50 -19.67 34.63
CA GLY A 232 25.79 -19.64 35.26
C GLY A 232 26.28 -21.06 35.49
N MET A 233 27.43 -21.41 34.89
CA MET A 233 28.20 -22.60 35.22
C MET A 233 29.10 -22.29 36.42
N LEU A 234 28.76 -22.83 37.57
CA LEU A 234 29.71 -22.99 38.69
C LEU A 234 30.66 -24.12 38.34
N SER A 235 31.93 -23.82 38.18
CA SER A 235 33.01 -24.82 38.17
C SER A 235 33.47 -25.05 39.61
N THR A 236 33.42 -26.31 40.08
CA THR A 236 34.18 -26.79 41.20
C THR A 236 35.20 -27.80 40.70
N GLU A 237 36.48 -27.54 41.06
CA GLU A 237 37.69 -28.37 41.05
C GLU A 237 38.10 -29.01 39.74
#